data_debc00a17e5db1f050e89caab1076dfa
#
_entry.id   debc00a17e5db1f050e89caab1076dfa
#
_cell.length_a   1.000
_cell.length_b   1.000
_cell.length_c   1.000
_cell.angle_alpha   90.00
_cell.angle_beta   90.00
_cell.angle_gamma   90.00
#
_symmetry.space_group_name_H-M   'P 1'
#
loop_
_entity.id
_entity.type
_entity.pdbx_description
1 polymer ?
#
loop_
_entity_poly.entity_id
_entity_poly.type
_entity_poly.pdbx_seq_one_letter_code
_entity_poly.pdbx_strand_id
1 'polypeptide(L)'
;MPQGWKHRPTICHGLIQTVLEQGSAPEHLQYTDDIVVWGDTAEDVFEKGEQIIQILLQAGFAIKQSTVKGPAQEIQLLGIKWQDGHRHIPADVIDKITAMSPPTNKKETQSFLGVVDFRRMHVPNCSLIVSPMYQVTQKKNGFTWGPEQQQAFEQIKQEIASAVALGPVWMEQDVKNILYSAAGGKGPTWSLWQRTSEKTRG
;
A
#
# COMPACT_ATOMS: atom_id res chain seq x y z
N MET A 1 0.93 27.76 -9.46
CA MET A 1 1.87 27.03 -10.35
C MET A 1 1.09 26.38 -11.48
N PRO A 2 1.58 26.34 -12.73
CA PRO A 2 0.86 25.73 -13.86
C PRO A 2 0.62 24.22 -13.63
N GLN A 3 -0.56 23.74 -14.03
CA GLN A 3 -0.84 22.30 -14.00
C GLN A 3 0.02 21.59 -15.05
N GLY A 4 0.54 20.39 -14.72
CA GLY A 4 1.39 19.60 -15.63
C GLY A 4 2.89 19.90 -15.58
N TRP A 5 3.35 20.83 -14.75
CA TRP A 5 4.78 21.06 -14.58
C TRP A 5 5.44 19.92 -13.82
N LYS A 6 6.55 19.37 -14.39
CA LYS A 6 7.24 18.16 -13.91
C LYS A 6 7.61 18.16 -12.42
N HIS A 7 8.01 19.33 -11.90
CA HIS A 7 8.47 19.48 -10.51
C HIS A 7 7.39 19.97 -9.55
N ARG A 8 6.16 20.19 -10.02
CA ARG A 8 5.07 20.72 -9.20
C ARG A 8 4.77 19.85 -7.98
N PRO A 9 4.61 18.51 -8.10
CA PRO A 9 4.29 17.67 -6.94
C PRO A 9 5.35 17.78 -5.83
N THR A 10 6.64 17.73 -6.19
CA THR A 10 7.75 17.81 -5.24
C THR A 10 7.80 19.17 -4.54
N ILE A 11 7.60 20.27 -5.28
CA ILE A 11 7.61 21.62 -4.71
C ILE A 11 6.40 21.85 -3.81
N CYS A 12 5.20 21.42 -4.24
CA CYS A 12 3.99 21.50 -3.43
C CYS A 12 4.14 20.73 -2.13
N HIS A 13 4.63 19.49 -2.22
CA HIS A 13 4.89 18.64 -1.04
C HIS A 13 5.84 19.34 -0.06
N GLY A 14 6.97 19.87 -0.55
CA GLY A 14 7.94 20.55 0.32
C GLY A 14 7.39 21.84 0.95
N LEU A 15 6.59 22.61 0.22
CA LEU A 15 5.95 23.81 0.78
C LEU A 15 4.94 23.46 1.87
N ILE A 16 4.09 22.48 1.65
CA ILE A 16 3.11 22.01 2.65
C ILE A 16 3.84 21.49 3.88
N GLN A 17 4.85 20.63 3.70
CA GLN A 17 5.67 20.10 4.78
C GLN A 17 6.28 21.22 5.62
N THR A 18 6.94 22.20 4.99
CA THR A 18 7.55 23.34 5.69
C THR A 18 6.54 24.12 6.51
N VAL A 19 5.35 24.37 5.97
CA VAL A 19 4.29 25.11 6.67
C VAL A 19 3.74 24.32 7.85
N LEU A 20 3.54 23.03 7.70
CA LEU A 20 3.06 22.17 8.79
C LEU A 20 4.10 22.05 9.92
N GLU A 21 5.39 21.94 9.58
CA GLU A 21 6.49 21.94 10.56
C GLU A 21 6.58 23.26 11.31
N GLN A 22 6.52 24.41 10.60
CA GLN A 22 6.56 25.74 11.22
C GLN A 22 5.33 26.02 12.09
N GLY A 23 4.17 25.52 11.68
CA GLY A 23 2.92 25.63 12.44
C GLY A 23 2.80 24.65 13.60
N SER A 24 3.81 23.80 13.86
CA SER A 24 3.79 22.76 14.89
C SER A 24 2.54 21.86 14.75
N ALA A 25 2.27 21.43 13.51
CA ALA A 25 1.13 20.57 13.20
C ALA A 25 1.16 19.27 14.03
N PRO A 26 -0.01 18.74 14.44
CA PRO A 26 -0.08 17.45 15.10
C PRO A 26 0.46 16.32 14.22
N GLU A 27 0.67 15.16 14.80
CA GLU A 27 1.19 13.99 14.09
C GLU A 27 0.31 13.63 12.89
N HIS A 28 0.92 13.55 11.72
CA HIS A 28 0.25 13.31 10.45
C HIS A 28 1.15 12.60 9.46
N LEU A 29 0.55 12.00 8.44
CA LEU A 29 1.23 11.50 7.26
C LEU A 29 0.88 12.38 6.06
N GLN A 30 1.90 12.94 5.42
CA GLN A 30 1.73 13.67 4.16
C GLN A 30 2.22 12.82 2.98
N TYR A 31 1.37 12.68 1.97
CA TYR A 31 1.74 12.10 0.69
C TYR A 31 1.29 12.99 -0.45
N THR A 32 2.23 13.70 -1.07
CA THR A 32 1.97 14.72 -2.10
C THR A 32 0.97 15.78 -1.59
N ASP A 33 -0.29 15.71 -2.04
CA ASP A 33 -1.36 16.63 -1.70
C ASP A 33 -2.31 16.05 -0.62
N ASP A 34 -2.18 14.75 -0.30
CA ASP A 34 -3.00 14.07 0.70
C ASP A 34 -2.35 14.16 2.07
N ILE A 35 -3.16 14.49 3.09
CA ILE A 35 -2.75 14.52 4.49
C ILE A 35 -3.70 13.63 5.27
N VAL A 36 -3.14 12.72 6.06
CA VAL A 36 -3.88 11.81 6.92
C VAL A 36 -3.49 12.04 8.37
N VAL A 37 -4.49 12.14 9.21
CA VAL A 37 -4.36 12.20 10.66
C VAL A 37 -5.03 10.99 11.29
N TRP A 38 -4.58 10.60 12.46
CA TRP A 38 -5.13 9.48 13.23
C TRP A 38 -5.19 9.82 14.71
N GLY A 39 -5.99 9.06 15.43
CA GLY A 39 -6.18 9.22 16.86
C GLY A 39 -7.07 8.12 17.41
N ASP A 40 -7.21 8.08 18.74
CA ASP A 40 -7.96 7.04 19.43
C ASP A 40 -9.48 7.31 19.42
N THR A 41 -9.88 8.57 19.25
CA THR A 41 -11.29 8.99 19.21
C THR A 41 -11.58 9.85 17.98
N ALA A 42 -12.84 9.90 17.59
CA ALA A 42 -13.30 10.75 16.49
C ALA A 42 -13.06 12.25 16.79
N GLU A 43 -13.21 12.64 18.04
CA GLU A 43 -12.97 14.00 18.52
C GLU A 43 -11.50 14.39 18.38
N ASP A 44 -10.57 13.53 18.81
CA ASP A 44 -9.12 13.76 18.68
C ASP A 44 -8.70 13.89 17.19
N VAL A 45 -9.21 13.02 16.34
CA VAL A 45 -8.95 13.09 14.89
C VAL A 45 -9.52 14.37 14.29
N PHE A 46 -10.71 14.77 14.71
CA PHE A 46 -11.33 16.01 14.24
C PHE A 46 -10.53 17.24 14.65
N GLU A 47 -10.13 17.36 15.92
CA GLU A 47 -9.32 18.45 16.43
C GLU A 47 -7.95 18.57 15.73
N LYS A 48 -7.25 17.45 15.53
CA LYS A 48 -6.01 17.40 14.76
C LYS A 48 -6.20 17.85 13.32
N GLY A 49 -7.27 17.39 12.68
CA GLY A 49 -7.62 17.78 11.32
C GLY A 49 -7.91 19.28 11.20
N GLU A 50 -8.66 19.85 12.16
CA GLU A 50 -8.97 21.27 12.22
C GLU A 50 -7.69 22.11 12.38
N GLN A 51 -6.78 21.71 13.28
CA GLN A 51 -5.49 22.39 13.45
C GLN A 51 -4.67 22.42 12.17
N ILE A 52 -4.57 21.30 11.46
CA ILE A 52 -3.85 21.23 10.17
C ILE A 52 -4.50 22.16 9.14
N ILE A 53 -5.83 22.14 9.04
CA ILE A 53 -6.57 23.02 8.13
C ILE A 53 -6.30 24.49 8.44
N GLN A 54 -6.31 24.88 9.71
CA GLN A 54 -6.05 26.26 10.13
C GLN A 54 -4.61 26.71 9.77
N ILE A 55 -3.61 25.87 10.02
CA ILE A 55 -2.22 26.14 9.67
C ILE A 55 -2.09 26.37 8.16
N LEU A 56 -2.69 25.52 7.34
CA LEU A 56 -2.62 25.64 5.89
C LEU A 56 -3.35 26.88 5.37
N LEU A 57 -4.54 27.19 5.92
CA LEU A 57 -5.30 28.38 5.53
C LEU A 57 -4.55 29.67 5.90
N GLN A 58 -3.93 29.74 7.09
CA GLN A 58 -3.11 30.88 7.51
C GLN A 58 -1.89 31.09 6.61
N ALA A 59 -1.33 30.02 6.08
CA ALA A 59 -0.24 30.07 5.11
C ALA A 59 -0.71 30.39 3.66
N GLY A 60 -2.01 30.60 3.44
CA GLY A 60 -2.57 30.97 2.15
C GLY A 60 -2.88 29.80 1.21
N PHE A 61 -2.90 28.57 1.70
CA PHE A 61 -3.36 27.42 0.90
C PHE A 61 -4.89 27.43 0.80
N ALA A 62 -5.41 27.18 -0.39
CA ALA A 62 -6.84 26.98 -0.60
C ALA A 62 -7.21 25.51 -0.39
N ILE A 63 -8.11 25.24 0.55
CA ILE A 63 -8.61 23.91 0.83
C ILE A 63 -10.05 23.82 0.32
N LYS A 64 -10.31 22.85 -0.55
CA LYS A 64 -11.66 22.58 -1.04
C LYS A 64 -12.41 21.72 -0.04
N GLN A 65 -13.50 22.25 0.52
CA GLN A 65 -14.30 21.55 1.54
C GLN A 65 -14.71 20.14 1.11
N SER A 66 -15.08 19.92 -0.14
CA SER A 66 -15.49 18.60 -0.65
C SER A 66 -14.36 17.55 -0.68
N THR A 67 -13.11 17.94 -0.48
CA THR A 67 -11.96 17.01 -0.39
C THR A 67 -11.61 16.65 1.05
N VAL A 68 -12.14 17.39 2.03
CA VAL A 68 -11.96 17.09 3.44
C VAL A 68 -12.93 15.98 3.84
N LYS A 69 -12.36 14.91 4.40
CA LYS A 69 -13.14 13.80 4.94
C LYS A 69 -13.08 13.86 6.47
N GLY A 70 -14.22 13.69 7.10
CA GLY A 70 -14.31 13.63 8.57
C GLY A 70 -13.70 12.33 9.13
N PRO A 71 -13.67 12.23 10.47
CA PRO A 71 -13.23 11.02 11.16
C PRO A 71 -14.01 9.79 10.69
N ALA A 72 -13.29 8.70 10.43
CA ALA A 72 -13.85 7.42 10.00
C ALA A 72 -13.04 6.26 10.56
N GLN A 73 -13.68 5.13 10.82
CA GLN A 73 -13.00 3.92 11.29
C GLN A 73 -12.17 3.26 10.19
N GLU A 74 -12.46 3.59 8.94
CA GLU A 74 -11.69 3.11 7.80
C GLU A 74 -11.45 4.23 6.79
N ILE A 75 -10.28 4.22 6.18
CA ILE A 75 -9.94 5.13 5.07
C ILE A 75 -9.30 4.35 3.93
N GLN A 76 -9.49 4.84 2.72
CA GLN A 76 -8.75 4.33 1.56
C GLN A 76 -7.76 5.40 1.10
N LEU A 77 -6.48 5.06 1.18
CA LEU A 77 -5.36 5.91 0.78
C LEU A 77 -4.41 5.09 -0.10
N LEU A 78 -4.02 5.65 -1.26
CA LEU A 78 -3.06 5.03 -2.18
C LEU A 78 -3.41 3.59 -2.59
N GLY A 79 -4.71 3.29 -2.73
CA GLY A 79 -5.15 1.94 -3.11
C GLY A 79 -5.02 0.89 -1.99
N ILE A 80 -4.83 1.33 -0.76
CA ILE A 80 -4.80 0.52 0.46
C ILE A 80 -5.95 0.97 1.35
N LYS A 81 -6.70 0.02 1.86
CA LYS A 81 -7.70 0.26 2.89
C LYS A 81 -7.04 0.12 4.27
N TRP A 82 -7.19 1.15 5.10
CA TRP A 82 -6.73 1.16 6.48
C TRP A 82 -7.93 1.04 7.39
N GLN A 83 -7.90 0.09 8.29
CA GLN A 83 -8.95 -0.15 9.27
C GLN A 83 -8.33 -0.77 10.52
N ASP A 84 -8.63 -0.21 11.69
CA ASP A 84 -8.14 -0.69 13.00
C ASP A 84 -6.60 -0.88 13.04
N GLY A 85 -5.86 0.05 12.44
CA GLY A 85 -4.40 -0.02 12.35
C GLY A 85 -3.86 -1.07 11.35
N HIS A 86 -4.74 -1.78 10.65
CA HIS A 86 -4.38 -2.80 9.67
C HIS A 86 -4.50 -2.30 8.24
N ARG A 87 -3.66 -2.82 7.37
CA ARG A 87 -3.70 -2.60 5.91
C ARG A 87 -4.42 -3.76 5.24
N HIS A 88 -5.39 -3.43 4.40
CA HIS A 88 -6.17 -4.39 3.63
C HIS A 88 -6.09 -4.07 2.14
N ILE A 89 -6.24 -5.08 1.31
CA ILE A 89 -6.55 -4.86 -0.10
C ILE A 89 -8.04 -4.48 -0.17
N PRO A 90 -8.42 -3.34 -0.81
CA PRO A 90 -9.83 -2.99 -0.96
C PRO A 90 -10.62 -4.06 -1.71
N ALA A 91 -11.85 -4.33 -1.30
CA ALA A 91 -12.68 -5.39 -1.86
C ALA A 91 -12.94 -5.21 -3.37
N ASP A 92 -13.20 -3.97 -3.81
CA ASP A 92 -13.39 -3.64 -5.22
C ASP A 92 -12.15 -3.92 -6.08
N VAL A 93 -10.96 -3.88 -5.46
CA VAL A 93 -9.69 -4.21 -6.12
C VAL A 93 -9.52 -5.72 -6.21
N ILE A 94 -9.87 -6.45 -5.15
CA ILE A 94 -9.88 -7.93 -5.17
C ILE A 94 -10.83 -8.40 -6.28
N ASP A 95 -12.04 -7.85 -6.33
CA ASP A 95 -13.04 -8.20 -7.34
C ASP A 95 -12.53 -7.91 -8.76
N LYS A 96 -11.90 -6.77 -8.98
CA LYS A 96 -11.31 -6.43 -10.28
C LYS A 96 -10.20 -7.40 -10.69
N ILE A 97 -9.32 -7.79 -9.77
CA ILE A 97 -8.22 -8.72 -10.06
C ILE A 97 -8.77 -10.12 -10.34
N THR A 98 -9.70 -10.60 -9.53
CA THR A 98 -10.29 -11.93 -9.69
C THR A 98 -11.12 -12.05 -10.98
N ALA A 99 -11.74 -10.95 -11.43
CA ALA A 99 -12.47 -10.90 -12.70
C ALA A 99 -11.57 -10.77 -13.95
N MET A 100 -10.26 -10.52 -13.78
CA MET A 100 -9.36 -10.38 -14.95
C MET A 100 -9.22 -11.69 -15.71
N SER A 101 -9.27 -11.59 -17.05
CA SER A 101 -8.97 -12.69 -17.96
C SER A 101 -7.46 -12.88 -18.12
N PRO A 102 -7.00 -14.08 -18.52
CA PRO A 102 -5.58 -14.32 -18.81
C PRO A 102 -5.04 -13.34 -19.85
N PRO A 103 -3.84 -12.78 -19.65
CA PRO A 103 -3.22 -11.88 -20.61
C PRO A 103 -2.96 -12.55 -21.96
N THR A 104 -3.17 -11.81 -23.05
CA THR A 104 -2.97 -12.26 -24.43
C THR A 104 -1.65 -11.78 -25.04
N ASN A 105 -0.92 -10.90 -24.36
CA ASN A 105 0.34 -10.34 -24.82
C ASN A 105 1.24 -9.85 -23.66
N LYS A 106 2.49 -9.51 -23.98
CA LYS A 106 3.47 -9.04 -22.99
C LYS A 106 3.02 -7.80 -22.23
N LYS A 107 2.39 -6.84 -22.92
CA LYS A 107 1.96 -5.58 -22.29
C LYS A 107 0.87 -5.82 -21.27
N GLU A 108 -0.09 -6.66 -21.57
CA GLU A 108 -1.14 -7.05 -20.63
C GLU A 108 -0.57 -7.82 -19.44
N THR A 109 0.40 -8.74 -19.69
CA THR A 109 1.08 -9.46 -18.63
C THR A 109 1.85 -8.50 -17.71
N GLN A 110 2.57 -7.53 -18.27
CA GLN A 110 3.27 -6.51 -17.49
C GLN A 110 2.31 -5.64 -16.68
N SER A 111 1.17 -5.27 -17.26
CA SER A 111 0.13 -4.53 -16.57
C SER A 111 -0.44 -5.32 -15.38
N PHE A 112 -0.77 -6.59 -15.60
CA PHE A 112 -1.24 -7.49 -14.54
C PHE A 112 -0.19 -7.65 -13.43
N LEU A 113 1.08 -7.93 -13.79
CA LEU A 113 2.17 -8.05 -12.82
C LEU A 113 2.37 -6.77 -12.01
N GLY A 114 2.23 -5.58 -12.62
CA GLY A 114 2.30 -4.31 -11.90
C GLY A 114 1.19 -4.16 -10.86
N VAL A 115 -0.01 -4.64 -11.17
CA VAL A 115 -1.13 -4.66 -10.21
C VAL A 115 -0.86 -5.62 -9.05
N VAL A 116 -0.28 -6.79 -9.33
CA VAL A 116 0.07 -7.80 -8.33
C VAL A 116 1.24 -7.33 -7.45
N ASP A 117 2.29 -6.78 -8.05
CA ASP A 117 3.48 -6.30 -7.33
C ASP A 117 3.15 -5.26 -6.25
N PHE A 118 2.21 -4.38 -6.53
CA PHE A 118 1.75 -3.40 -5.53
C PHE A 118 1.15 -4.07 -4.28
N ARG A 119 0.67 -5.30 -4.40
CA ARG A 119 0.01 -6.07 -3.33
C ARG A 119 0.83 -7.23 -2.81
N ARG A 120 2.06 -7.38 -3.30
CA ARG A 120 2.95 -8.51 -2.95
C ARG A 120 3.16 -8.71 -1.45
N MET A 121 3.04 -7.64 -0.65
CA MET A 121 3.19 -7.71 0.81
C MET A 121 2.09 -8.57 1.46
N HIS A 122 0.92 -8.67 0.84
CA HIS A 122 -0.20 -9.46 1.33
C HIS A 122 -0.15 -10.92 0.89
N VAL A 123 0.77 -11.28 -0.03
CA VAL A 123 0.84 -12.62 -0.63
C VAL A 123 2.20 -13.26 -0.32
N PRO A 124 2.25 -14.25 0.56
CA PRO A 124 3.47 -15.01 0.82
C PRO A 124 4.00 -15.65 -0.48
N ASN A 125 5.31 -15.63 -0.65
CA ASN A 125 5.99 -16.20 -1.83
C ASN A 125 5.51 -15.65 -3.19
N CYS A 126 4.93 -14.47 -3.23
CA CYS A 126 4.40 -13.83 -4.45
C CYS A 126 5.37 -13.94 -5.62
N SER A 127 6.66 -13.62 -5.41
CA SER A 127 7.69 -13.66 -6.46
C SER A 127 7.90 -15.05 -7.06
N LEU A 128 7.74 -16.10 -6.28
CA LEU A 128 7.85 -17.49 -6.78
C LEU A 128 6.63 -17.85 -7.63
N ILE A 129 5.44 -17.49 -7.16
CA ILE A 129 4.17 -17.77 -7.85
C ILE A 129 4.18 -17.08 -9.23
N VAL A 130 4.55 -15.80 -9.31
CA VAL A 130 4.49 -15.02 -10.56
C VAL A 130 5.69 -15.22 -11.49
N SER A 131 6.72 -15.96 -11.07
CA SER A 131 7.95 -16.20 -11.85
C SER A 131 7.70 -16.69 -13.28
N PRO A 132 6.79 -17.65 -13.57
CA PRO A 132 6.51 -18.08 -14.94
C PRO A 132 5.94 -16.94 -15.81
N MET A 133 5.17 -16.01 -15.26
CA MET A 133 4.65 -14.87 -16.00
C MET A 133 5.73 -13.83 -16.30
N TYR A 134 6.71 -13.62 -15.41
CA TYR A 134 7.85 -12.75 -15.71
C TYR A 134 8.70 -13.26 -16.87
N GLN A 135 8.84 -14.58 -17.04
CA GLN A 135 9.61 -15.16 -18.13
C GLN A 135 9.08 -14.77 -19.52
N VAL A 136 7.75 -14.73 -19.69
CA VAL A 136 7.13 -14.36 -20.98
C VAL A 136 7.18 -12.86 -21.27
N THR A 137 7.49 -12.02 -20.28
CA THR A 137 7.64 -10.57 -20.49
C THR A 137 9.05 -10.17 -20.96
N GLN A 138 10.05 -11.05 -20.86
CA GLN A 138 11.44 -10.74 -21.24
C GLN A 138 11.55 -10.39 -22.72
N LYS A 139 12.38 -9.38 -23.05
CA LYS A 139 12.55 -8.89 -24.44
C LYS A 139 13.01 -9.97 -25.40
N LYS A 140 13.87 -10.87 -24.95
CA LYS A 140 14.47 -11.95 -25.76
C LYS A 140 13.53 -13.12 -26.07
N ASN A 141 12.43 -13.26 -25.31
CA ASN A 141 11.50 -14.37 -25.48
C ASN A 141 10.32 -13.96 -26.39
N GLY A 142 9.78 -14.88 -27.17
CA GLY A 142 8.45 -14.74 -27.77
C GLY A 142 7.38 -14.73 -26.67
N PHE A 143 6.20 -14.21 -26.96
CA PHE A 143 5.05 -14.36 -26.06
C PHE A 143 4.44 -15.75 -26.25
N THR A 144 4.51 -16.56 -25.21
CA THR A 144 3.85 -17.88 -25.18
C THR A 144 3.18 -18.05 -23.83
N TRP A 145 1.86 -18.17 -23.85
CA TRP A 145 1.08 -18.42 -22.64
C TRP A 145 0.74 -19.91 -22.60
N GLY A 146 1.37 -20.62 -21.69
CA GLY A 146 1.23 -22.07 -21.51
C GLY A 146 0.60 -22.43 -20.17
N PRO A 147 0.54 -23.74 -19.87
CA PRO A 147 -0.06 -24.24 -18.63
C PRO A 147 0.58 -23.66 -17.35
N GLU A 148 1.89 -23.47 -17.33
CA GLU A 148 2.62 -22.90 -16.19
C GLU A 148 2.21 -21.45 -15.91
N GLN A 149 2.05 -20.63 -16.96
CA GLN A 149 1.59 -19.25 -16.84
C GLN A 149 0.13 -19.21 -16.39
N GLN A 150 -0.71 -20.08 -16.93
CA GLN A 150 -2.10 -20.17 -16.53
C GLN A 150 -2.24 -20.58 -15.06
N GLN A 151 -1.50 -21.58 -14.62
CA GLN A 151 -1.48 -22.02 -13.23
C GLN A 151 -1.04 -20.89 -12.30
N ALA A 152 0.06 -20.20 -12.64
CA ALA A 152 0.57 -19.07 -11.88
C ALA A 152 -0.44 -17.91 -11.80
N PHE A 153 -1.15 -17.64 -12.90
CA PHE A 153 -2.20 -16.62 -12.98
C PHE A 153 -3.39 -16.95 -12.06
N GLU A 154 -3.90 -18.18 -12.10
CA GLU A 154 -5.00 -18.58 -11.23
C GLU A 154 -4.59 -18.64 -9.75
N GLN A 155 -3.40 -19.16 -9.48
CA GLN A 155 -2.88 -19.22 -8.11
C GLN A 155 -2.74 -17.83 -7.49
N ILE A 156 -2.14 -16.87 -8.18
CA ILE A 156 -1.96 -15.52 -7.62
C ILE A 156 -3.30 -14.80 -7.41
N LYS A 157 -4.31 -15.04 -8.23
CA LYS A 157 -5.67 -14.53 -8.03
C LYS A 157 -6.31 -15.10 -6.76
N GLN A 158 -6.15 -16.40 -6.51
CA GLN A 158 -6.63 -17.07 -5.30
C GLN A 158 -5.93 -16.52 -4.04
N GLU A 159 -4.61 -16.37 -4.09
CA GLU A 159 -3.83 -15.80 -2.96
C GLU A 159 -4.25 -14.35 -2.64
N ILE A 160 -4.51 -13.54 -3.67
CA ILE A 160 -5.01 -12.17 -3.47
C ILE A 160 -6.44 -12.19 -2.90
N ALA A 161 -7.30 -13.10 -3.36
CA ALA A 161 -8.67 -13.22 -2.87
C ALA A 161 -8.74 -13.64 -1.39
N SER A 162 -7.76 -14.43 -0.95
CA SER A 162 -7.64 -14.90 0.44
C SER A 162 -6.64 -14.09 1.27
N ALA A 163 -6.13 -12.96 0.73
CA ALA A 163 -5.10 -12.18 1.38
C ALA A 163 -5.54 -11.65 2.75
N VAL A 164 -4.68 -11.83 3.74
CA VAL A 164 -4.94 -11.39 5.11
C VAL A 164 -4.55 -9.91 5.30
N ALA A 165 -5.17 -9.29 6.29
CA ALA A 165 -4.79 -7.96 6.73
C ALA A 165 -3.38 -7.96 7.31
N LEU A 166 -2.61 -6.91 7.00
CA LEU A 166 -1.29 -6.70 7.58
C LEU A 166 -1.40 -5.72 8.75
N GLY A 167 -1.05 -6.18 9.94
CA GLY A 167 -0.99 -5.35 11.13
C GLY A 167 0.35 -4.61 11.27
N PRO A 168 0.43 -3.64 12.20
CA PRO A 168 1.67 -2.98 12.52
C PRO A 168 2.67 -3.97 13.13
N VAL A 169 3.95 -3.71 12.94
CA VAL A 169 5.01 -4.39 13.70
C VAL A 169 5.03 -3.76 15.10
N TRP A 170 4.69 -4.54 16.11
CA TRP A 170 4.69 -4.06 17.49
C TRP A 170 6.12 -3.99 18.02
N MET A 171 6.46 -2.88 18.65
CA MET A 171 7.79 -2.62 19.21
C MET A 171 7.78 -2.58 20.74
N GLU A 172 6.75 -3.12 21.36
CA GLU A 172 6.62 -3.19 22.82
C GLU A 172 7.67 -4.13 23.45
N GLN A 173 8.03 -3.88 24.71
CA GLN A 173 9.09 -4.65 25.39
C GLN A 173 8.77 -6.15 25.49
N ASP A 174 7.50 -6.51 25.56
CA ASP A 174 7.04 -7.90 25.68
C ASP A 174 6.85 -8.60 24.33
N VAL A 175 7.14 -7.93 23.21
CA VAL A 175 7.01 -8.49 21.87
C VAL A 175 8.38 -8.93 21.34
N LYS A 176 8.54 -10.21 21.12
CA LYS A 176 9.73 -10.76 20.49
C LYS A 176 9.58 -10.80 18.97
N ASN A 177 10.40 -10.01 18.29
CA ASN A 177 10.52 -10.05 16.83
C ASN A 177 11.50 -11.14 16.42
N ILE A 178 11.09 -12.05 15.55
CA ILE A 178 11.89 -13.20 15.09
C ILE A 178 11.96 -13.11 13.57
N LEU A 179 13.16 -12.90 13.02
CA LEU A 179 13.42 -12.94 11.60
C LEU A 179 13.94 -14.33 11.21
N TYR A 180 13.15 -15.07 10.44
CA TYR A 180 13.62 -16.27 9.78
C TYR A 180 14.19 -15.91 8.44
N SER A 181 15.39 -16.38 8.15
CA SER A 181 16.03 -16.22 6.86
C SER A 181 16.59 -17.56 6.38
N ALA A 182 16.43 -17.86 5.10
CA ALA A 182 16.99 -19.05 4.46
C ALA A 182 17.57 -18.68 3.10
N ALA A 183 18.72 -19.27 2.77
CA ALA A 183 19.30 -19.20 1.43
C ALA A 183 18.76 -20.37 0.60
N GLY A 184 18.13 -20.06 -0.52
CA GLY A 184 17.63 -21.06 -1.47
C GLY A 184 18.26 -20.89 -2.85
N GLY A 185 18.13 -21.88 -3.72
CA GLY A 185 18.66 -21.83 -5.08
C GLY A 185 18.09 -20.72 -5.97
N LYS A 186 17.00 -20.07 -5.56
CA LYS A 186 16.35 -18.92 -6.24
C LYS A 186 16.58 -17.58 -5.54
N GLY A 187 17.45 -17.54 -4.53
CA GLY A 187 17.76 -16.36 -3.73
C GLY A 187 17.38 -16.50 -2.25
N PRO A 188 17.70 -15.49 -1.43
CA PRO A 188 17.33 -15.50 -0.02
C PRO A 188 15.82 -15.32 0.15
N THR A 189 15.25 -16.08 1.08
CA THR A 189 13.90 -15.91 1.57
C THR A 189 13.93 -15.48 3.02
N TRP A 190 12.96 -14.67 3.44
CA TRP A 190 12.84 -14.27 4.83
C TRP A 190 11.38 -14.09 5.22
N SER A 191 11.10 -14.26 6.51
CA SER A 191 9.82 -13.94 7.10
C SER A 191 10.00 -13.35 8.48
N LEU A 192 9.23 -12.33 8.80
CA LEU A 192 9.22 -11.68 10.11
C LEU A 192 8.03 -12.19 10.91
N TRP A 193 8.30 -12.68 12.10
CA TRP A 193 7.29 -13.18 13.02
C TRP A 193 7.33 -12.39 14.31
N GLN A 194 6.18 -12.18 14.91
CA GLN A 194 6.06 -11.59 16.24
C GLN A 194 5.50 -12.61 17.21
N ARG A 195 6.12 -12.72 18.37
CA ARG A 195 5.70 -13.58 19.46
C ARG A 195 5.43 -12.74 20.68
N THR A 196 4.21 -12.78 21.17
CA THR A 196 3.81 -12.29 22.49
C THR A 196 3.76 -13.47 23.47
N SER A 197 3.56 -13.20 24.76
CA SER A 197 3.35 -14.26 25.78
C SER A 197 2.20 -15.22 25.44
N GLU A 198 1.23 -14.77 24.66
CA GLU A 198 0.00 -15.53 24.37
C GLU A 198 -0.10 -16.05 22.94
N LYS A 199 0.50 -15.41 21.94
CA LYS A 199 0.32 -15.75 20.52
C LYS A 199 1.58 -15.53 19.70
N THR A 200 1.75 -16.33 18.65
CA THR A 200 2.74 -16.09 17.57
C THR A 200 2.00 -15.77 16.29
N ARG A 201 2.42 -14.73 15.59
CA ARG A 201 1.89 -14.36 14.27
C ARG A 201 3.03 -13.97 13.32
N GLY A 202 2.86 -14.27 12.04
CA GLY A 202 3.81 -13.96 10.97
C GLY A 202 3.21 -13.05 9.91
#